data_dbe2b2dd406beed52852ac1b949506d4
#
_entry.id   dbe2b2dd406beed52852ac1b949506d4
#
_cell.length_a   1.000
_cell.length_b   1.000
_cell.length_c   1.000
_cell.angle_alpha   90.00
_cell.angle_beta   90.00
_cell.angle_gamma   90.00
#
_symmetry.space_group_name_H-M   'P 1'
#
loop_
_entity.id
_entity.type
_entity.pdbx_description
1 polymer ?
#
loop_
_entity_poly.entity_id
_entity_poly.type
_entity_poly.pdbx_seq_one_letter_code
_entity_poly.pdbx_strand_id
1 'polypeptide(L)'
;MKVIVLGAGLLGVTSAYFLRQQGHHVTVIDRQATPAAETSFANGGQISVSHAEPWANPSAPLKVLKWLGQEDAPLLFRIRADMRQWLWGLQFLRECTPARTRHNIEQIVRLGTYSRDMLQALRRDIGIEYDQRTQGILHFYTSQKEFDGAEGPAAQMRELGCDRRVISADEAVKLEPALRHIRPQLAGATYTAEDESGDANRFARELVARCRADGVQFLMSHTVTALREAGGRIDHVEATDAEGRFQRVRGDAYVLAMGSLSPLVAAPLGIRLPIYPAKGYSVTMPVKDASMAHQVSLTDDEYKLVFSRLGERLRIAGTAELNGYDRDLNRVRCEAIVKRTEELFPGAGDTEQAQFWTGLRPATPSNVPIIGRSKIANLYLNTGHGTLGWTHSCGSGKSIARIVSGLTPEVDFAFTGLHARAWRVSGVELRA
;
A
#
# COMPACT_ATOMS: atom_id res chain seq x y z
N MET A 1 -3.81 -26.13 10.91
CA MET A 1 -4.94 -26.03 9.97
C MET A 1 -4.42 -25.89 8.56
N LYS A 2 -5.20 -26.29 7.55
CA LYS A 2 -4.93 -25.96 6.15
C LYS A 2 -5.54 -24.58 5.83
N VAL A 3 -4.72 -23.59 5.49
CA VAL A 3 -5.15 -22.24 5.19
C VAL A 3 -4.92 -21.93 3.71
N ILE A 4 -5.95 -21.41 3.05
CA ILE A 4 -5.89 -21.01 1.65
C ILE A 4 -5.81 -19.48 1.60
N VAL A 5 -4.75 -18.92 1.00
CA VAL A 5 -4.58 -17.49 0.78
C VAL A 5 -4.87 -17.16 -0.68
N LEU A 6 -5.77 -16.24 -0.93
CA LEU A 6 -6.20 -15.82 -2.26
C LEU A 6 -5.48 -14.53 -2.63
N GLY A 7 -4.56 -14.62 -3.58
CA GLY A 7 -3.68 -13.55 -4.05
C GLY A 7 -2.24 -13.72 -3.55
N ALA A 8 -1.27 -13.63 -4.46
CA ALA A 8 0.17 -13.64 -4.19
C ALA A 8 0.82 -12.24 -4.33
N GLY A 9 0.05 -11.17 -4.09
CA GLY A 9 0.58 -9.83 -3.87
C GLY A 9 1.26 -9.72 -2.49
N LEU A 10 1.80 -8.54 -2.15
CA LEU A 10 2.47 -8.29 -0.86
C LEU A 10 1.67 -8.80 0.34
N LEU A 11 0.37 -8.46 0.40
CA LEU A 11 -0.50 -8.83 1.54
C LEU A 11 -0.72 -10.35 1.63
N GLY A 12 -0.84 -11.02 0.49
CA GLY A 12 -0.99 -12.47 0.46
C GLY A 12 0.29 -13.19 0.84
N VAL A 13 1.43 -12.74 0.33
CA VAL A 13 2.73 -13.37 0.60
C VAL A 13 3.14 -13.17 2.07
N THR A 14 2.98 -11.97 2.64
CA THR A 14 3.24 -11.72 4.07
C THR A 14 2.27 -12.50 4.96
N SER A 15 0.98 -12.60 4.58
CA SER A 15 0.02 -13.45 5.30
C SER A 15 0.46 -14.92 5.29
N ALA A 16 0.88 -15.43 4.13
CA ALA A 16 1.32 -16.81 3.99
C ALA A 16 2.55 -17.11 4.84
N TYR A 17 3.54 -16.20 4.86
CA TYR A 17 4.72 -16.30 5.69
C TYR A 17 4.35 -16.40 7.18
N PHE A 18 3.62 -15.43 7.71
CA PHE A 18 3.27 -15.42 9.12
C PHE A 18 2.30 -16.55 9.53
N LEU A 19 1.39 -16.98 8.64
CA LEU A 19 0.57 -18.17 8.87
C LEU A 19 1.44 -19.43 8.97
N ARG A 20 2.46 -19.56 8.13
CA ARG A 20 3.40 -20.69 8.20
C ARG A 20 4.19 -20.68 9.51
N GLN A 21 4.61 -19.48 9.97
CA GLN A 21 5.28 -19.32 11.27
C GLN A 21 4.39 -19.72 12.45
N GLN A 22 3.05 -19.62 12.31
CA GLN A 22 2.07 -20.13 13.28
C GLN A 22 1.78 -21.65 13.14
N GLY A 23 2.55 -22.37 12.32
CA GLY A 23 2.43 -23.82 12.17
C GLY A 23 1.29 -24.28 11.24
N HIS A 24 0.72 -23.39 10.43
CA HIS A 24 -0.31 -23.77 9.46
C HIS A 24 0.29 -24.38 8.18
N HIS A 25 -0.48 -25.25 7.51
CA HIS A 25 -0.23 -25.67 6.13
C HIS A 25 -0.86 -24.67 5.19
N VAL A 26 -0.06 -23.92 4.44
CA VAL A 26 -0.54 -22.80 3.64
C VAL A 26 -0.45 -23.11 2.15
N THR A 27 -1.53 -22.80 1.42
CA THR A 27 -1.57 -22.79 -0.05
C THR A 27 -1.99 -21.41 -0.53
N VAL A 28 -1.20 -20.79 -1.39
CA VAL A 28 -1.48 -19.49 -2.01
C VAL A 28 -1.95 -19.72 -3.44
N ILE A 29 -3.02 -19.03 -3.86
CA ILE A 29 -3.57 -19.12 -5.22
C ILE A 29 -3.49 -17.75 -5.88
N ASP A 30 -2.88 -17.65 -7.07
CA ASP A 30 -2.83 -16.41 -7.85
C ASP A 30 -2.95 -16.66 -9.35
N ARG A 31 -3.63 -15.76 -10.05
CA ARG A 31 -3.83 -15.82 -11.49
C ARG A 31 -2.58 -15.51 -12.30
N GLN A 32 -1.62 -14.83 -11.72
CA GLN A 32 -0.37 -14.47 -12.39
C GLN A 32 0.64 -15.63 -12.32
N ALA A 33 1.53 -15.71 -13.31
CA ALA A 33 2.58 -16.72 -13.33
C ALA A 33 3.68 -16.48 -12.27
N THR A 34 3.86 -15.21 -11.87
CA THR A 34 4.84 -14.79 -10.87
C THR A 34 4.19 -14.00 -9.73
N PRO A 35 4.72 -14.10 -8.50
CA PRO A 35 4.18 -13.34 -7.37
C PRO A 35 4.40 -11.84 -7.55
N ALA A 36 3.53 -11.05 -6.93
CA ALA A 36 3.57 -9.58 -6.92
C ALA A 36 3.57 -8.93 -8.32
N ALA A 37 2.99 -9.58 -9.33
CA ALA A 37 2.98 -9.13 -10.72
C ALA A 37 1.92 -8.04 -11.03
N GLU A 38 1.08 -7.69 -10.05
CA GLU A 38 0.06 -6.64 -10.21
C GLU A 38 0.43 -5.37 -9.42
N THR A 39 -0.44 -4.84 -8.58
CA THR A 39 -0.24 -3.57 -7.84
C THR A 39 1.08 -3.53 -7.06
N SER A 40 1.63 -4.67 -6.68
CA SER A 40 2.91 -4.79 -5.99
C SER A 40 4.13 -4.82 -6.92
N PHE A 41 3.95 -4.83 -8.25
CA PHE A 41 5.04 -4.97 -9.23
C PHE A 41 5.92 -3.73 -9.30
N ALA A 42 5.31 -2.56 -9.48
CA ALA A 42 6.03 -1.32 -9.70
C ALA A 42 5.39 -0.14 -8.95
N ASN A 43 5.14 -0.34 -7.65
CA ASN A 43 4.69 0.73 -6.76
C ASN A 43 5.82 1.75 -6.47
N GLY A 44 5.54 2.79 -5.70
CA GLY A 44 6.48 3.86 -5.39
C GLY A 44 7.69 3.47 -4.53
N GLY A 45 7.73 2.25 -4.02
CA GLY A 45 8.87 1.73 -3.24
C GLY A 45 8.98 2.28 -1.81
N GLN A 46 8.15 3.21 -1.38
CA GLN A 46 8.21 3.81 -0.05
C GLN A 46 7.55 2.93 1.02
N ILE A 47 8.21 2.85 2.17
CA ILE A 47 7.70 2.33 3.44
C ILE A 47 7.58 3.55 4.34
N SER A 48 6.46 4.25 4.20
CA SER A 48 6.26 5.60 4.74
C SER A 48 5.14 5.61 5.76
N VAL A 49 5.50 5.57 7.04
CA VAL A 49 4.56 5.79 8.15
C VAL A 49 4.13 7.24 8.18
N SER A 50 5.05 8.14 7.81
CA SER A 50 4.81 9.59 7.80
C SER A 50 3.80 10.05 6.74
N HIS A 51 3.49 9.23 5.73
CA HIS A 51 2.52 9.56 4.67
C HIS A 51 1.12 9.01 5.01
N ALA A 52 0.66 9.25 6.25
CA ALA A 52 -0.58 8.70 6.77
C ALA A 52 -1.82 9.56 6.52
N GLU A 53 -1.68 10.73 5.88
CA GLU A 53 -2.82 11.57 5.55
C GLU A 53 -3.74 10.88 4.54
N PRO A 54 -5.01 10.60 4.92
CA PRO A 54 -5.95 9.97 4.00
C PRO A 54 -6.35 10.93 2.89
N TRP A 55 -6.69 10.39 1.73
CA TRP A 55 -7.26 11.18 0.63
C TRP A 55 -8.56 11.87 1.04
N ALA A 56 -9.36 11.21 1.88
CA ALA A 56 -10.56 11.77 2.45
C ALA A 56 -10.22 12.72 3.60
N ASN A 57 -10.14 14.01 3.30
CA ASN A 57 -9.93 15.10 4.25
C ASN A 57 -10.84 16.29 3.93
N PRO A 58 -11.00 17.26 4.82
CA PRO A 58 -11.93 18.38 4.62
C PRO A 58 -11.71 19.21 3.35
N SER A 59 -10.47 19.25 2.82
CA SER A 59 -10.15 19.98 1.58
C SER A 59 -10.39 19.16 0.31
N ALA A 60 -10.52 17.82 0.42
CA ALA A 60 -10.59 16.93 -0.73
C ALA A 60 -11.76 17.20 -1.69
N PRO A 61 -13.00 17.47 -1.22
CA PRO A 61 -14.12 17.72 -2.13
C PRO A 61 -13.89 18.89 -3.07
N LEU A 62 -13.35 20.00 -2.55
CA LEU A 62 -13.04 21.19 -3.35
C LEU A 62 -11.89 20.94 -4.33
N LYS A 63 -10.86 20.18 -3.91
CA LYS A 63 -9.74 19.80 -4.79
C LYS A 63 -10.21 18.92 -5.94
N VAL A 64 -11.07 17.93 -5.67
CA VAL A 64 -11.64 17.06 -6.71
C VAL A 64 -12.42 17.87 -7.75
N LEU A 65 -13.26 18.82 -7.31
CA LEU A 65 -13.99 19.70 -8.22
C LEU A 65 -13.05 20.55 -9.10
N LYS A 66 -11.96 21.08 -8.51
CA LYS A 66 -10.95 21.87 -9.24
C LYS A 66 -10.24 21.05 -10.32
N TRP A 67 -9.98 19.77 -10.07
CA TRP A 67 -9.25 18.88 -10.98
C TRP A 67 -10.14 18.16 -11.99
N LEU A 68 -11.47 18.35 -11.91
CA LEU A 68 -12.40 17.65 -12.81
C LEU A 68 -12.11 18.03 -14.27
N GLY A 69 -11.87 17.03 -15.11
CA GLY A 69 -11.59 17.22 -16.54
C GLY A 69 -10.14 17.58 -16.91
N GLN A 70 -9.23 17.69 -15.93
CA GLN A 70 -7.80 17.91 -16.20
C GLN A 70 -7.04 16.58 -16.28
N GLU A 71 -6.50 16.27 -17.47
CA GLU A 71 -5.83 14.98 -17.73
C GLU A 71 -4.52 14.78 -16.94
N ASP A 72 -3.81 15.85 -16.65
CA ASP A 72 -2.52 15.86 -15.93
C ASP A 72 -2.65 16.11 -14.43
N ALA A 73 -3.87 16.34 -13.92
CA ALA A 73 -4.09 16.56 -12.49
C ALA A 73 -3.64 15.38 -11.63
N PRO A 74 -3.19 15.60 -10.37
CA PRO A 74 -2.80 14.52 -9.45
C PRO A 74 -3.88 13.45 -9.25
N LEU A 75 -5.16 13.85 -9.27
CA LEU A 75 -6.31 12.94 -9.26
C LEU A 75 -7.22 13.22 -10.45
N LEU A 76 -7.39 12.23 -11.30
CA LEU A 76 -8.33 12.25 -12.43
C LEU A 76 -9.56 11.40 -12.10
N PHE A 77 -10.73 12.00 -12.14
CA PHE A 77 -11.99 11.31 -11.91
C PHE A 77 -12.73 11.12 -13.22
N ARG A 78 -12.79 9.88 -13.70
CA ARG A 78 -13.57 9.48 -14.88
C ARG A 78 -14.97 9.07 -14.42
N ILE A 79 -15.96 9.89 -14.71
CA ILE A 79 -17.37 9.59 -14.40
C ILE A 79 -17.81 8.37 -15.20
N ARG A 80 -18.29 7.34 -14.52
CA ARG A 80 -18.80 6.10 -15.10
C ARG A 80 -20.22 5.79 -14.62
N ALA A 81 -20.98 5.10 -15.44
CA ALA A 81 -22.25 4.49 -15.05
C ALA A 81 -22.01 3.21 -14.22
N ASP A 82 -21.29 3.34 -13.11
CA ASP A 82 -20.95 2.26 -12.18
C ASP A 82 -21.43 2.62 -10.78
N MET A 83 -22.48 1.94 -10.31
CA MET A 83 -23.06 2.18 -8.98
C MET A 83 -22.01 2.02 -7.85
N ARG A 84 -21.00 1.17 -8.04
CA ARG A 84 -19.92 0.99 -7.05
C ARG A 84 -19.09 2.25 -6.91
N GLN A 85 -18.82 2.98 -8.02
CA GLN A 85 -18.11 4.25 -8.00
C GLN A 85 -18.89 5.30 -7.18
N TRP A 86 -20.19 5.41 -7.42
CA TRP A 86 -21.04 6.37 -6.74
C TRP A 86 -21.20 6.07 -5.25
N LEU A 87 -21.42 4.80 -4.89
CA LEU A 87 -21.52 4.39 -3.49
C LEU A 87 -20.19 4.60 -2.75
N TRP A 88 -19.06 4.31 -3.40
CA TRP A 88 -17.74 4.58 -2.85
C TRP A 88 -17.53 6.09 -2.67
N GLY A 89 -17.88 6.91 -3.67
CA GLY A 89 -17.81 8.37 -3.61
C GLY A 89 -18.62 8.98 -2.47
N LEU A 90 -19.85 8.50 -2.27
CA LEU A 90 -20.69 8.93 -1.13
C LEU A 90 -20.06 8.56 0.23
N GLN A 91 -19.47 7.39 0.35
CA GLN A 91 -18.75 6.98 1.56
C GLN A 91 -17.49 7.83 1.75
N PHE A 92 -16.73 8.10 0.68
CA PHE A 92 -15.57 8.97 0.71
C PHE A 92 -15.94 10.38 1.23
N LEU A 93 -17.04 10.97 0.77
CA LEU A 93 -17.50 12.27 1.27
C LEU A 93 -17.83 12.24 2.77
N ARG A 94 -18.36 11.13 3.29
CA ARG A 94 -18.61 10.95 4.74
C ARG A 94 -17.31 10.91 5.56
N GLU A 95 -16.24 10.42 4.97
CA GLU A 95 -14.91 10.39 5.61
C GLU A 95 -14.20 11.76 5.59
N CYS A 96 -14.64 12.72 4.76
CA CYS A 96 -14.03 14.06 4.63
C CYS A 96 -14.33 15.03 5.79
N THR A 97 -14.54 14.53 7.00
CA THR A 97 -14.74 15.37 8.19
C THR A 97 -13.47 15.39 9.06
N PRO A 98 -13.20 16.47 9.83
CA PRO A 98 -12.01 16.54 10.68
C PRO A 98 -11.88 15.38 11.66
N ALA A 99 -12.99 14.96 12.29
CA ALA A 99 -13.01 13.87 13.25
C ALA A 99 -12.68 12.51 12.59
N ARG A 100 -13.25 12.25 11.41
CA ARG A 100 -12.96 11.02 10.65
C ARG A 100 -11.54 11.01 10.14
N THR A 101 -11.06 12.12 9.59
CA THR A 101 -9.68 12.27 9.13
C THR A 101 -8.69 11.96 10.26
N ARG A 102 -8.87 12.54 11.46
CA ARG A 102 -8.01 12.27 12.63
C ARG A 102 -8.04 10.79 13.02
N HIS A 103 -9.23 10.18 13.13
CA HIS A 103 -9.37 8.75 13.44
C HIS A 103 -8.66 7.87 12.40
N ASN A 104 -8.83 8.18 11.11
CA ASN A 104 -8.21 7.41 10.04
C ASN A 104 -6.67 7.51 10.08
N ILE A 105 -6.13 8.72 10.33
CA ILE A 105 -4.67 8.93 10.54
C ILE A 105 -4.17 8.05 11.69
N GLU A 106 -4.86 8.05 12.84
CA GLU A 106 -4.50 7.19 13.98
C GLU A 106 -4.38 5.72 13.59
N GLN A 107 -5.39 5.19 12.91
CA GLN A 107 -5.39 3.79 12.48
C GLN A 107 -4.24 3.48 11.52
N ILE A 108 -4.01 4.38 10.55
CA ILE A 108 -2.96 4.24 9.54
C ILE A 108 -1.57 4.27 10.19
N VAL A 109 -1.31 5.23 11.10
CA VAL A 109 -0.02 5.37 11.78
C VAL A 109 0.25 4.17 12.69
N ARG A 110 -0.72 3.74 13.51
CA ARG A 110 -0.58 2.58 14.41
C ARG A 110 -0.20 1.32 13.64
N LEU A 111 -0.95 1.02 12.58
CA LEU A 111 -0.66 -0.14 11.74
C LEU A 111 0.68 0.02 11.00
N GLY A 112 0.97 1.23 10.50
CA GLY A 112 2.19 1.55 9.76
C GLY A 112 3.45 1.36 10.61
N THR A 113 3.47 1.93 11.83
CA THR A 113 4.58 1.79 12.79
C THR A 113 4.80 0.31 13.13
N TYR A 114 3.74 -0.39 13.54
CA TYR A 114 3.83 -1.82 13.82
C TYR A 114 4.35 -2.62 12.61
N SER A 115 3.88 -2.29 11.42
CA SER A 115 4.29 -2.99 10.19
C SER A 115 5.75 -2.73 9.82
N ARG A 116 6.24 -1.49 10.00
CA ARG A 116 7.65 -1.15 9.80
C ARG A 116 8.54 -1.95 10.74
N ASP A 117 8.19 -2.01 12.03
CA ASP A 117 8.94 -2.78 13.03
C ASP A 117 8.98 -4.27 12.66
N MET A 118 7.85 -4.82 12.18
CA MET A 118 7.78 -6.22 11.73
C MET A 118 8.60 -6.47 10.46
N LEU A 119 8.64 -5.52 9.52
CA LEU A 119 9.48 -5.59 8.33
C LEU A 119 10.97 -5.60 8.69
N GLN A 120 11.37 -4.71 9.59
CA GLN A 120 12.74 -4.61 10.08
C GLN A 120 13.17 -5.86 10.82
N ALA A 121 12.30 -6.42 11.69
CA ALA A 121 12.53 -7.69 12.37
C ALA A 121 12.70 -8.82 11.33
N LEU A 122 11.77 -8.96 10.40
CA LEU A 122 11.82 -9.97 9.34
C LEU A 122 13.13 -9.85 8.53
N ARG A 123 13.53 -8.64 8.15
CA ARG A 123 14.80 -8.40 7.45
C ARG A 123 16.00 -8.89 8.24
N ARG A 124 16.07 -8.64 9.55
CA ARG A 124 17.15 -9.14 10.43
C ARG A 124 17.12 -10.66 10.56
N ASP A 125 15.92 -11.24 10.73
CA ASP A 125 15.77 -12.65 11.07
C ASP A 125 16.08 -13.59 9.89
N ILE A 126 15.74 -13.19 8.65
CA ILE A 126 15.93 -14.03 7.46
C ILE A 126 16.92 -13.48 6.43
N GLY A 127 17.52 -12.33 6.68
CA GLY A 127 18.52 -11.73 5.78
C GLY A 127 17.98 -11.33 4.40
N ILE A 128 16.67 -10.96 4.29
CA ILE A 128 16.03 -10.65 3.02
C ILE A 128 16.52 -9.30 2.48
N GLU A 129 16.88 -9.26 1.19
CA GLU A 129 17.33 -8.06 0.51
C GLU A 129 16.36 -7.64 -0.60
N TYR A 130 16.03 -6.36 -0.67
CA TYR A 130 15.05 -5.82 -1.61
C TYR A 130 15.40 -4.38 -2.07
N ASP A 131 16.70 -4.12 -2.28
CA ASP A 131 17.23 -2.79 -2.61
C ASP A 131 16.82 -1.73 -1.57
N GLN A 132 16.76 -2.14 -0.29
CA GLN A 132 16.30 -1.28 0.79
C GLN A 132 17.25 -0.11 1.05
N ARG A 133 16.67 1.06 1.34
CA ARG A 133 17.35 2.25 1.81
C ARG A 133 16.71 2.73 3.09
N THR A 134 17.52 2.87 4.12
CA THR A 134 17.11 3.25 5.49
C THR A 134 17.53 4.67 5.83
N GLN A 135 17.55 5.56 4.85
CA GLN A 135 17.98 6.95 4.97
C GLN A 135 16.81 7.92 5.16
N GLY A 136 15.65 7.40 5.56
CA GLY A 136 14.45 8.20 5.73
C GLY A 136 13.73 8.54 4.44
N ILE A 137 12.64 9.32 4.60
CA ILE A 137 11.88 9.91 3.50
C ILE A 137 11.78 11.41 3.73
N LEU A 138 12.00 12.17 2.65
CA LEU A 138 11.96 13.62 2.64
C LEU A 138 10.83 14.08 1.72
N HIS A 139 9.86 14.83 2.27
CA HIS A 139 8.81 15.51 1.51
C HIS A 139 9.24 16.95 1.30
N PHE A 140 9.48 17.35 0.05
CA PHE A 140 9.90 18.71 -0.26
C PHE A 140 8.73 19.54 -0.81
N TYR A 141 8.83 20.86 -0.59
CA TYR A 141 7.85 21.85 -0.98
C TYR A 141 8.49 22.93 -1.84
N THR A 142 7.89 23.22 -3.00
CA THR A 142 8.26 24.33 -3.86
C THR A 142 7.33 25.54 -3.66
N SER A 143 6.17 25.32 -3.05
CA SER A 143 5.22 26.35 -2.65
C SER A 143 5.44 26.78 -1.20
N GLN A 144 5.76 28.07 -0.94
CA GLN A 144 5.87 28.63 0.41
C GLN A 144 4.58 28.41 1.22
N LYS A 145 3.42 28.64 0.58
CA LYS A 145 2.11 28.46 1.22
C LYS A 145 1.88 27.03 1.72
N GLU A 146 2.32 26.03 0.96
CA GLU A 146 2.18 24.61 1.37
C GLU A 146 3.19 24.27 2.48
N PHE A 147 4.40 24.81 2.40
CA PHE A 147 5.40 24.64 3.44
C PHE A 147 4.98 25.28 4.77
N ASP A 148 4.42 26.49 4.76
CA ASP A 148 3.89 27.15 5.97
C ASP A 148 2.79 26.31 6.66
N GLY A 149 2.06 25.50 5.89
CA GLY A 149 1.05 24.57 6.40
C GLY A 149 1.60 23.22 6.89
N ALA A 150 2.88 22.93 6.74
CA ALA A 150 3.43 21.59 6.99
C ALA A 150 3.57 21.24 8.48
N GLU A 151 3.71 22.23 9.38
CA GLU A 151 3.94 22.00 10.81
C GLU A 151 2.74 21.32 11.50
N GLY A 152 1.52 21.71 11.18
CA GLY A 152 0.32 21.11 11.77
C GLY A 152 0.25 19.59 11.56
N PRO A 153 0.27 19.10 10.31
CA PRO A 153 0.36 17.67 10.02
C PRO A 153 1.60 16.98 10.64
N ALA A 154 2.77 17.63 10.61
CA ALA A 154 3.97 17.07 11.22
C ALA A 154 3.84 16.91 12.75
N ALA A 155 3.27 17.89 13.44
CA ALA A 155 2.99 17.80 14.88
C ALA A 155 2.03 16.66 15.21
N GLN A 156 0.95 16.49 14.42
CA GLN A 156 0.01 15.39 14.58
C GLN A 156 0.70 14.02 14.41
N MET A 157 1.64 13.88 13.47
CA MET A 157 2.40 12.64 13.30
C MET A 157 3.28 12.37 14.52
N ARG A 158 3.96 13.40 15.08
CA ARG A 158 4.78 13.26 16.29
C ARG A 158 3.95 12.86 17.51
N GLU A 159 2.74 13.40 17.69
CA GLU A 159 1.81 12.98 18.74
C GLU A 159 1.48 11.48 18.66
N LEU A 160 1.48 10.91 17.46
CA LEU A 160 1.21 9.49 17.20
C LEU A 160 2.49 8.61 17.19
N GLY A 161 3.65 9.20 17.54
CA GLY A 161 4.92 8.49 17.60
C GLY A 161 5.70 8.39 16.29
N CYS A 162 5.30 9.12 15.24
CA CYS A 162 6.04 9.22 13.99
C CYS A 162 6.82 10.55 13.96
N ASP A 163 8.16 10.51 14.11
CA ASP A 163 9.04 11.68 14.21
C ASP A 163 9.23 12.39 12.87
N ARG A 164 8.14 12.99 12.36
CA ARG A 164 8.17 13.84 11.17
C ARG A 164 8.56 15.26 11.57
N ARG A 165 9.68 15.76 11.07
CA ARG A 165 10.24 17.07 11.39
C ARG A 165 10.13 18.01 10.21
N VAL A 166 9.77 19.26 10.48
CA VAL A 166 9.87 20.34 9.49
C VAL A 166 11.33 20.84 9.49
N ILE A 167 11.93 20.93 8.32
CA ILE A 167 13.33 21.32 8.11
C ILE A 167 13.45 22.40 7.03
N SER A 168 14.49 23.20 7.12
CA SER A 168 14.79 24.23 6.13
C SER A 168 15.22 23.63 4.79
N ALA A 169 15.17 24.44 3.73
CA ALA A 169 15.65 24.06 2.41
C ALA A 169 17.15 23.71 2.41
N ASP A 170 17.97 24.39 3.24
CA ASP A 170 19.40 24.10 3.34
C ASP A 170 19.68 22.78 4.05
N GLU A 171 18.90 22.44 5.08
CA GLU A 171 18.97 21.13 5.72
C GLU A 171 18.52 20.03 4.77
N ALA A 172 17.47 20.25 3.98
CA ALA A 172 17.01 19.30 2.96
C ALA A 172 18.10 19.00 1.93
N VAL A 173 18.82 20.02 1.43
CA VAL A 173 19.94 19.86 0.50
C VAL A 173 21.15 19.17 1.16
N LYS A 174 21.36 19.33 2.47
CA LYS A 174 22.42 18.59 3.18
C LYS A 174 22.08 17.10 3.30
N LEU A 175 20.80 16.76 3.53
CA LEU A 175 20.34 15.38 3.60
C LEU A 175 20.30 14.71 2.21
N GLU A 176 19.86 15.46 1.21
CA GLU A 176 19.79 14.99 -0.18
C GLU A 176 20.43 15.99 -1.14
N PRO A 177 21.72 15.79 -1.46
CA PRO A 177 22.47 16.74 -2.32
C PRO A 177 21.93 16.89 -3.74
N ALA A 178 21.17 15.92 -4.27
CA ALA A 178 20.53 16.02 -5.57
C ALA A 178 19.50 17.16 -5.65
N LEU A 179 18.95 17.60 -4.50
CA LEU A 179 18.05 18.77 -4.42
C LEU A 179 18.75 20.11 -4.65
N ARG A 180 20.10 20.13 -4.72
CA ARG A 180 20.87 21.38 -4.94
C ARG A 180 20.46 22.10 -6.21
N HIS A 181 20.12 21.35 -7.24
CA HIS A 181 19.69 21.91 -8.53
C HIS A 181 18.44 22.79 -8.39
N ILE A 182 17.49 22.38 -7.57
CA ILE A 182 16.23 23.10 -7.34
C ILE A 182 16.25 23.97 -6.07
N ARG A 183 17.41 24.12 -5.41
CA ARG A 183 17.52 24.89 -4.15
C ARG A 183 16.88 26.29 -4.21
N PRO A 184 17.00 27.09 -5.29
CA PRO A 184 16.35 28.39 -5.38
C PRO A 184 14.81 28.34 -5.36
N GLN A 185 14.21 27.22 -5.74
CA GLN A 185 12.76 27.01 -5.78
C GLN A 185 12.25 26.30 -4.52
N LEU A 186 13.15 25.76 -3.69
CA LEU A 186 12.81 24.95 -2.53
C LEU A 186 12.44 25.86 -1.34
N ALA A 187 11.18 25.81 -0.90
CA ALA A 187 10.70 26.52 0.28
C ALA A 187 11.17 25.84 1.58
N GLY A 188 11.15 24.52 1.63
CA GLY A 188 11.57 23.70 2.75
C GLY A 188 11.13 22.25 2.56
N ALA A 189 11.22 21.47 3.62
CA ALA A 189 10.85 20.06 3.58
C ALA A 189 10.31 19.56 4.93
N THR A 190 9.69 18.36 4.92
CA THR A 190 9.58 17.54 6.14
C THR A 190 10.39 16.27 5.96
N TYR A 191 10.99 15.79 7.04
CA TYR A 191 11.86 14.60 7.03
C TYR A 191 11.48 13.64 8.14
N THR A 192 11.44 12.35 7.81
CA THR A 192 11.20 11.25 8.75
C THR A 192 12.31 10.23 8.60
N ALA A 193 13.22 10.22 9.56
CA ALA A 193 14.44 9.40 9.52
C ALA A 193 14.18 7.89 9.59
N GLU A 194 13.09 7.48 10.23
CA GLU A 194 12.74 6.07 10.43
C GLU A 194 11.99 5.45 9.26
N ASP A 195 11.50 6.25 8.31
CA ASP A 195 10.88 5.76 7.10
C ASP A 195 11.95 5.17 6.16
N GLU A 196 11.55 4.25 5.32
CA GLU A 196 12.46 3.50 4.45
C GLU A 196 11.92 3.45 3.02
N SER A 197 12.74 2.95 2.10
CA SER A 197 12.29 2.57 0.76
C SER A 197 12.90 1.24 0.33
N GLY A 198 12.28 0.59 -0.66
CA GLY A 198 12.76 -0.66 -1.21
C GLY A 198 11.84 -1.25 -2.27
N ASP A 199 12.33 -2.20 -3.03
CA ASP A 199 11.59 -2.86 -4.11
C ASP A 199 10.61 -3.89 -3.56
N ALA A 200 9.32 -3.51 -3.56
CA ALA A 200 8.24 -4.37 -3.08
C ALA A 200 8.08 -5.68 -3.86
N ASN A 201 8.38 -5.67 -5.17
CA ASN A 201 8.32 -6.88 -5.99
C ASN A 201 9.48 -7.82 -5.64
N ARG A 202 10.70 -7.28 -5.51
CA ARG A 202 11.86 -8.07 -5.08
C ARG A 202 11.64 -8.66 -3.70
N PHE A 203 11.18 -7.86 -2.74
CA PHE A 203 10.81 -8.35 -1.41
C PHE A 203 9.81 -9.51 -1.47
N ALA A 204 8.72 -9.36 -2.22
CA ALA A 204 7.71 -10.41 -2.31
C ALA A 204 8.27 -11.69 -2.93
N ARG A 205 9.11 -11.58 -3.96
CA ARG A 205 9.74 -12.75 -4.61
C ARG A 205 10.71 -13.49 -3.68
N GLU A 206 11.55 -12.75 -2.96
CA GLU A 206 12.47 -13.32 -1.97
C GLU A 206 11.68 -13.99 -0.82
N LEU A 207 10.62 -13.33 -0.33
CA LEU A 207 9.78 -13.91 0.70
C LEU A 207 9.02 -15.16 0.22
N VAL A 208 8.61 -15.23 -1.05
CA VAL A 208 8.03 -16.43 -1.65
C VAL A 208 9.05 -17.56 -1.72
N ALA A 209 10.30 -17.28 -2.08
CA ALA A 209 11.37 -18.30 -2.07
C ALA A 209 11.53 -18.90 -0.66
N ARG A 210 11.54 -18.04 0.36
CA ARG A 210 11.56 -18.49 1.76
C ARG A 210 10.33 -19.31 2.14
N CYS A 211 9.13 -18.82 1.80
CA CYS A 211 7.88 -19.53 2.06
C CYS A 211 7.87 -20.94 1.43
N ARG A 212 8.36 -21.06 0.18
CA ARG A 212 8.47 -22.37 -0.49
C ARG A 212 9.43 -23.30 0.22
N ALA A 213 10.58 -22.80 0.66
CA ALA A 213 11.54 -23.58 1.45
C ALA A 213 10.94 -24.08 2.77
N ASP A 214 10.05 -23.26 3.37
CA ASP A 214 9.33 -23.62 4.59
C ASP A 214 8.06 -24.46 4.33
N GLY A 215 7.80 -24.89 3.07
CA GLY A 215 6.72 -25.81 2.71
C GLY A 215 5.38 -25.15 2.36
N VAL A 216 5.34 -23.84 2.10
CA VAL A 216 4.15 -23.17 1.56
C VAL A 216 3.98 -23.54 0.08
N GLN A 217 2.77 -23.94 -0.30
CA GLN A 217 2.43 -24.24 -1.69
C GLN A 217 1.95 -22.99 -2.43
N PHE A 218 2.37 -22.80 -3.69
CA PHE A 218 1.93 -21.70 -4.55
C PHE A 218 1.34 -22.28 -5.84
N LEU A 219 0.02 -22.12 -6.01
CA LEU A 219 -0.73 -22.39 -7.22
C LEU A 219 -0.79 -21.10 -8.05
N MET A 220 0.29 -20.86 -8.81
CA MET A 220 0.39 -19.73 -9.72
C MET A 220 -0.32 -20.04 -11.04
N SER A 221 -0.66 -19.00 -11.82
CA SER A 221 -1.48 -19.12 -13.05
C SER A 221 -2.86 -19.76 -12.81
N HIS A 222 -3.42 -19.61 -11.60
CA HIS A 222 -4.73 -20.11 -11.24
C HIS A 222 -5.68 -18.96 -10.91
N THR A 223 -6.67 -18.75 -11.76
CA THR A 223 -7.70 -17.71 -11.56
C THR A 223 -8.78 -18.24 -10.62
N VAL A 224 -8.96 -17.59 -9.47
CA VAL A 224 -10.08 -17.84 -8.57
C VAL A 224 -11.37 -17.39 -9.25
N THR A 225 -12.28 -18.32 -9.50
CA THR A 225 -13.55 -18.06 -10.18
C THR A 225 -14.72 -17.94 -9.20
N ALA A 226 -14.71 -18.68 -8.10
CA ALA A 226 -15.73 -18.59 -7.06
C ALA A 226 -15.23 -19.08 -5.69
N LEU A 227 -15.88 -18.56 -4.65
CA LEU A 227 -15.89 -19.13 -3.30
C LEU A 227 -17.25 -19.79 -3.08
N ARG A 228 -17.27 -21.08 -2.78
CA ARG A 228 -18.51 -21.82 -2.52
C ARG A 228 -18.76 -21.92 -1.02
N GLU A 229 -19.87 -21.35 -0.60
CA GLU A 229 -20.32 -21.33 0.79
C GLU A 229 -21.34 -22.45 1.00
N ALA A 230 -21.23 -23.12 2.15
CA ALA A 230 -22.22 -24.08 2.64
C ALA A 230 -22.29 -24.00 4.17
N GLY A 231 -23.49 -23.85 4.72
CA GLY A 231 -23.70 -23.83 6.17
C GLY A 231 -22.97 -22.71 6.93
N GLY A 232 -22.88 -21.51 6.35
CA GLY A 232 -22.20 -20.36 6.96
C GLY A 232 -20.67 -20.40 6.90
N ARG A 233 -20.10 -21.31 6.10
CA ARG A 233 -18.65 -21.50 5.93
C ARG A 233 -18.29 -21.66 4.45
N ILE A 234 -17.08 -21.27 4.08
CA ILE A 234 -16.52 -21.62 2.77
C ILE A 234 -16.20 -23.12 2.78
N ASP A 235 -16.80 -23.87 1.85
CA ASP A 235 -16.50 -25.27 1.62
C ASP A 235 -15.24 -25.43 0.74
N HIS A 236 -15.16 -24.69 -0.37
CA HIS A 236 -14.00 -24.69 -1.26
C HIS A 236 -13.88 -23.43 -2.11
N VAL A 237 -12.69 -23.25 -2.67
CA VAL A 237 -12.40 -22.29 -3.74
C VAL A 237 -12.46 -23.02 -5.07
N GLU A 238 -13.14 -22.43 -6.04
CA GLU A 238 -13.06 -22.84 -7.44
C GLU A 238 -11.98 -22.00 -8.13
N ALA A 239 -11.07 -22.69 -8.80
CA ALA A 239 -10.01 -22.04 -9.58
C ALA A 239 -9.86 -22.72 -10.94
N THR A 240 -9.39 -21.95 -11.92
CA THR A 240 -9.10 -22.45 -13.28
C THR A 240 -7.65 -22.09 -13.61
N ASP A 241 -6.87 -23.07 -14.08
CA ASP A 241 -5.50 -22.84 -14.51
C ASP A 241 -5.42 -22.18 -15.91
N ALA A 242 -4.20 -21.94 -16.39
CA ALA A 242 -3.97 -21.31 -17.70
C ALA A 242 -4.50 -22.12 -18.88
N GLU A 243 -4.59 -23.44 -18.74
CA GLU A 243 -5.13 -24.39 -19.74
C GLU A 243 -6.65 -24.56 -19.65
N GLY A 244 -7.32 -23.84 -18.73
CA GLY A 244 -8.76 -23.91 -18.53
C GLY A 244 -9.21 -25.10 -17.67
N ARG A 245 -8.29 -25.84 -17.05
CA ARG A 245 -8.63 -26.98 -16.18
C ARG A 245 -9.17 -26.49 -14.85
N PHE A 246 -10.33 -26.98 -14.51
CA PHE A 246 -11.04 -26.63 -13.26
C PHE A 246 -10.46 -27.40 -12.06
N GLN A 247 -10.27 -26.69 -10.95
CA GLN A 247 -9.81 -27.27 -9.70
C GLN A 247 -10.63 -26.74 -8.51
N ARG A 248 -10.94 -27.64 -7.57
CA ARG A 248 -11.51 -27.30 -6.26
C ARG A 248 -10.43 -27.38 -5.18
N VAL A 249 -10.21 -26.28 -4.47
CA VAL A 249 -9.21 -26.20 -3.39
C VAL A 249 -9.91 -26.06 -2.07
N ARG A 250 -9.72 -27.04 -1.17
CA ARG A 250 -10.34 -27.05 0.17
C ARG A 250 -9.33 -26.69 1.25
N GLY A 251 -9.81 -25.95 2.25
CA GLY A 251 -9.05 -25.57 3.44
C GLY A 251 -9.97 -25.41 4.66
N ASP A 252 -9.36 -25.31 5.83
CA ASP A 252 -10.07 -25.05 7.09
C ASP A 252 -10.39 -23.56 7.24
N ALA A 253 -9.53 -22.68 6.67
CA ALA A 253 -9.63 -21.24 6.68
C ALA A 253 -9.18 -20.64 5.33
N TYR A 254 -9.73 -19.47 4.99
CA TYR A 254 -9.49 -18.77 3.74
C TYR A 254 -9.18 -17.29 4.04
N VAL A 255 -8.09 -16.75 3.44
CA VAL A 255 -7.70 -15.34 3.56
C VAL A 255 -7.85 -14.66 2.20
N LEU A 256 -8.73 -13.67 2.10
CA LEU A 256 -8.95 -12.88 0.88
C LEU A 256 -7.97 -11.70 0.85
N ALA A 257 -6.94 -11.80 0.00
CA ALA A 257 -5.87 -10.82 -0.17
C ALA A 257 -5.70 -10.38 -1.66
N MET A 258 -6.80 -10.29 -2.41
CA MET A 258 -6.81 -10.04 -3.86
C MET A 258 -6.87 -8.55 -4.23
N GLY A 259 -6.51 -7.65 -3.30
CA GLY A 259 -6.45 -6.21 -3.56
C GLY A 259 -7.77 -5.67 -4.14
N SER A 260 -7.69 -4.94 -5.26
CA SER A 260 -8.85 -4.35 -5.93
C SER A 260 -9.86 -5.36 -6.49
N LEU A 261 -9.47 -6.63 -6.64
CA LEU A 261 -10.39 -7.70 -7.07
C LEU A 261 -11.19 -8.32 -5.92
N SER A 262 -10.80 -8.07 -4.66
CA SER A 262 -11.48 -8.61 -3.49
C SER A 262 -13.00 -8.38 -3.48
N PRO A 263 -13.52 -7.18 -3.85
CA PRO A 263 -14.96 -6.96 -3.92
C PRO A 263 -15.69 -7.86 -4.91
N LEU A 264 -15.04 -8.22 -6.03
CA LEU A 264 -15.66 -9.05 -7.07
C LEU A 264 -15.85 -10.48 -6.59
N VAL A 265 -14.89 -11.00 -5.82
CA VAL A 265 -14.92 -12.36 -5.26
C VAL A 265 -15.83 -12.43 -4.03
N ALA A 266 -15.91 -11.35 -3.23
CA ALA A 266 -16.72 -11.30 -2.01
C ALA A 266 -18.21 -11.02 -2.26
N ALA A 267 -18.55 -10.31 -3.34
CA ALA A 267 -19.92 -9.88 -3.62
C ALA A 267 -20.93 -11.03 -3.77
N PRO A 268 -20.62 -12.16 -4.46
CA PRO A 268 -21.54 -13.30 -4.55
C PRO A 268 -21.89 -13.92 -3.21
N LEU A 269 -21.04 -13.75 -2.18
CA LEU A 269 -21.25 -14.17 -0.80
C LEU A 269 -22.05 -13.15 0.03
N GLY A 270 -22.56 -12.08 -0.61
CA GLY A 270 -23.25 -10.98 0.06
C GLY A 270 -22.32 -10.15 0.96
N ILE A 271 -20.99 -10.21 0.79
CA ILE A 271 -20.01 -9.37 1.49
C ILE A 271 -19.71 -8.15 0.64
N ARG A 272 -20.11 -6.99 1.13
CA ARG A 272 -19.85 -5.71 0.46
C ARG A 272 -18.56 -5.10 1.02
N LEU A 273 -17.51 -5.06 0.20
CA LEU A 273 -16.25 -4.41 0.53
C LEU A 273 -16.22 -3.03 -0.14
N PRO A 274 -16.10 -1.94 0.62
CA PRO A 274 -16.05 -0.59 0.08
C PRO A 274 -14.67 -0.29 -0.52
N ILE A 275 -14.27 -1.04 -1.53
CA ILE A 275 -13.00 -0.89 -2.21
C ILE A 275 -13.29 -0.52 -3.67
N TYR A 276 -12.70 0.58 -4.14
CA TYR A 276 -12.73 0.96 -5.54
C TYR A 276 -11.31 1.03 -6.10
N PRO A 277 -11.08 0.54 -7.33
CA PRO A 277 -9.74 0.58 -7.91
C PRO A 277 -9.33 2.00 -8.25
N ALA A 278 -8.20 2.45 -7.70
CA ALA A 278 -7.57 3.72 -8.05
C ALA A 278 -6.30 3.42 -8.85
N LYS A 279 -6.38 3.64 -10.16
CA LYS A 279 -5.27 3.42 -11.09
C LYS A 279 -4.14 4.40 -10.79
N GLY A 280 -2.94 3.89 -10.57
CA GLY A 280 -1.73 4.66 -10.39
C GLY A 280 -0.74 4.40 -11.49
N TYR A 281 0.19 5.32 -11.68
CA TYR A 281 1.21 5.26 -12.70
C TYR A 281 2.59 5.23 -12.08
N SER A 282 3.53 4.54 -12.71
CA SER A 282 4.93 4.64 -12.38
C SER A 282 5.83 4.55 -13.61
N VAL A 283 7.01 5.13 -13.45
CA VAL A 283 8.09 5.08 -14.42
C VAL A 283 9.30 4.47 -13.72
N THR A 284 9.96 3.52 -14.38
CA THR A 284 11.24 2.97 -13.93
C THR A 284 12.27 3.20 -15.01
N MET A 285 13.40 3.77 -14.66
CA MET A 285 14.50 4.00 -15.59
C MET A 285 15.84 3.66 -14.93
N PRO A 286 16.85 3.22 -15.70
CA PRO A 286 18.21 3.04 -15.19
C PRO A 286 18.78 4.39 -14.69
N VAL A 287 19.61 4.37 -13.67
CA VAL A 287 20.41 5.52 -13.27
C VAL A 287 21.43 5.79 -14.38
N LYS A 288 21.44 7.02 -14.91
CA LYS A 288 22.40 7.47 -15.94
C LYS A 288 23.57 8.22 -15.31
N ASP A 289 23.26 9.15 -14.42
CA ASP A 289 24.26 9.87 -13.63
C ASP A 289 23.96 9.71 -12.14
N ALA A 290 24.83 8.95 -11.46
CA ALA A 290 24.66 8.66 -10.03
C ALA A 290 24.86 9.90 -9.15
N SER A 291 25.56 10.94 -9.63
CA SER A 291 25.79 12.18 -8.89
C SER A 291 24.55 13.11 -8.89
N MET A 292 23.70 12.97 -9.90
CA MET A 292 22.43 13.69 -10.04
C MET A 292 21.24 12.90 -9.47
N ALA A 293 21.43 11.60 -9.25
CA ALA A 293 20.38 10.72 -8.75
C ALA A 293 20.27 10.81 -7.22
N HIS A 294 19.05 10.99 -6.73
CA HIS A 294 18.77 11.04 -5.30
C HIS A 294 19.13 9.72 -4.57
N GLN A 295 19.53 9.82 -3.31
CA GLN A 295 19.83 8.70 -2.42
C GLN A 295 18.70 8.47 -1.40
N VAL A 296 18.21 9.56 -0.81
CA VAL A 296 17.05 9.56 0.07
C VAL A 296 15.78 9.42 -0.77
N SER A 297 14.80 8.68 -0.31
CA SER A 297 13.50 8.64 -1.00
C SER A 297 12.77 9.97 -0.81
N LEU A 298 12.21 10.48 -1.90
CA LEU A 298 11.63 11.82 -1.95
C LEU A 298 10.13 11.77 -2.25
N THR A 299 9.39 12.75 -1.73
CA THR A 299 8.00 13.02 -2.12
C THR A 299 7.90 14.49 -2.56
N ASP A 300 7.45 14.70 -3.80
CA ASP A 300 7.00 16.00 -4.29
C ASP A 300 5.53 16.17 -3.90
N ASP A 301 5.29 16.98 -2.88
CA ASP A 301 3.95 17.16 -2.34
C ASP A 301 3.04 17.97 -3.27
N GLU A 302 3.59 18.80 -4.14
CA GLU A 302 2.82 19.59 -5.10
C GLU A 302 2.27 18.73 -6.23
N TYR A 303 3.12 17.87 -6.81
CA TYR A 303 2.78 16.99 -7.94
C TYR A 303 2.28 15.60 -7.50
N LYS A 304 2.35 15.30 -6.19
CA LYS A 304 1.99 13.99 -5.61
C LYS A 304 2.77 12.84 -6.26
N LEU A 305 4.06 13.06 -6.45
CA LEU A 305 5.00 12.09 -6.97
C LEU A 305 5.95 11.62 -5.86
N VAL A 306 6.27 10.35 -5.87
CA VAL A 306 7.26 9.74 -5.00
C VAL A 306 8.43 9.23 -5.85
N PHE A 307 9.65 9.43 -5.34
CA PHE A 307 10.90 9.07 -6.00
C PHE A 307 11.67 8.11 -5.10
N SER A 308 12.00 6.94 -5.60
CA SER A 308 12.80 5.95 -4.89
C SER A 308 13.93 5.44 -5.77
N ARG A 309 15.13 5.32 -5.21
CA ARG A 309 16.23 4.64 -5.86
C ARG A 309 16.27 3.19 -5.43
N LEU A 310 16.13 2.27 -6.37
CA LEU A 310 16.07 0.83 -6.17
C LEU A 310 17.31 0.19 -6.84
N GLY A 311 18.40 0.05 -6.10
CA GLY A 311 19.69 -0.32 -6.67
C GLY A 311 20.17 0.73 -7.69
N GLU A 312 20.35 0.30 -8.95
CA GLU A 312 20.72 1.17 -10.06
C GLU A 312 19.54 1.59 -10.95
N ARG A 313 18.33 1.68 -10.34
CA ARG A 313 17.11 2.11 -11.01
C ARG A 313 16.47 3.25 -10.23
N LEU A 314 15.91 4.21 -10.95
CA LEU A 314 15.01 5.22 -10.40
C LEU A 314 13.56 4.75 -10.62
N ARG A 315 12.77 4.78 -9.58
CA ARG A 315 11.33 4.54 -9.61
C ARG A 315 10.60 5.79 -9.21
N ILE A 316 9.83 6.33 -10.13
CA ILE A 316 8.96 7.47 -9.88
C ILE A 316 7.52 6.99 -10.00
N ALA A 317 6.72 7.23 -8.98
CA ALA A 317 5.33 6.81 -8.99
C ALA A 317 4.43 7.90 -8.42
N GLY A 318 3.21 7.97 -8.92
CA GLY A 318 2.27 8.94 -8.39
C GLY A 318 0.97 8.97 -9.14
N THR A 319 0.27 10.05 -8.96
CA THR A 319 -1.03 10.35 -9.54
C THR A 319 -2.07 9.25 -9.32
N ALA A 320 -3.32 9.55 -9.49
CA ALA A 320 -4.40 8.59 -9.36
C ALA A 320 -5.47 8.84 -10.42
N GLU A 321 -6.10 7.77 -10.91
CA GLU A 321 -7.23 7.83 -11.83
C GLU A 321 -8.32 6.88 -11.36
N LEU A 322 -9.52 7.39 -11.12
CA LEU A 322 -10.69 6.61 -10.76
C LEU A 322 -11.47 6.26 -12.05
N ASN A 323 -11.10 5.14 -12.67
CA ASN A 323 -11.60 4.69 -13.97
C ASN A 323 -12.04 3.21 -13.96
N GLY A 324 -12.58 2.72 -12.84
CA GLY A 324 -12.93 1.30 -12.70
C GLY A 324 -11.71 0.39 -12.84
N TYR A 325 -11.91 -0.76 -13.47
CA TYR A 325 -10.85 -1.77 -13.63
C TYR A 325 -10.02 -1.59 -14.93
N ASP A 326 -10.12 -0.42 -15.56
CA ASP A 326 -9.28 -0.08 -16.72
C ASP A 326 -7.80 -0.06 -16.34
N ARG A 327 -6.96 -0.68 -17.18
CA ARG A 327 -5.51 -0.82 -16.97
C ARG A 327 -4.68 -0.24 -18.12
N ASP A 328 -5.31 0.44 -19.06
CA ASP A 328 -4.61 1.06 -20.17
C ASP A 328 -3.71 2.21 -19.68
N LEU A 329 -2.52 2.30 -20.24
CA LEU A 329 -1.57 3.37 -19.94
C LEU A 329 -2.01 4.68 -20.60
N ASN A 330 -2.21 5.70 -19.79
CA ASN A 330 -2.36 7.06 -20.29
C ASN A 330 -0.96 7.69 -20.47
N ARG A 331 -0.54 7.85 -21.72
CA ARG A 331 0.79 8.37 -22.08
C ARG A 331 1.03 9.79 -21.58
N VAL A 332 0.03 10.66 -21.63
CA VAL A 332 0.15 12.04 -21.12
C VAL A 332 0.57 12.04 -19.66
N ARG A 333 -0.01 11.18 -18.83
CA ARG A 333 0.34 11.06 -17.41
C ARG A 333 1.72 10.47 -17.19
N CYS A 334 2.11 9.48 -18.00
CA CYS A 334 3.45 8.88 -17.95
C CYS A 334 4.54 9.90 -18.33
N GLU A 335 4.33 10.64 -19.41
CA GLU A 335 5.24 11.67 -19.89
C GLU A 335 5.35 12.85 -18.91
N ALA A 336 4.27 13.23 -18.24
CA ALA A 336 4.29 14.25 -17.18
C ALA A 336 5.20 13.84 -16.00
N ILE A 337 5.21 12.54 -15.63
CA ILE A 337 6.12 12.03 -14.59
C ILE A 337 7.59 12.16 -15.04
N VAL A 338 7.92 11.78 -16.28
CA VAL A 338 9.27 11.90 -16.84
C VAL A 338 9.71 13.36 -16.89
N LYS A 339 8.83 14.22 -17.43
CA LYS A 339 9.10 15.67 -17.52
C LYS A 339 9.43 16.26 -16.15
N ARG A 340 8.61 15.98 -15.14
CA ARG A 340 8.84 16.47 -13.77
C ARG A 340 10.14 15.92 -13.17
N THR A 341 10.49 14.68 -13.49
CA THR A 341 11.76 14.08 -13.05
C THR A 341 12.95 14.80 -13.63
N GLU A 342 12.93 15.12 -14.93
CA GLU A 342 14.01 15.88 -15.60
C GLU A 342 14.09 17.34 -15.12
N GLU A 343 12.98 17.96 -14.75
CA GLU A 343 12.98 19.30 -14.14
C GLU A 343 13.69 19.31 -12.78
N LEU A 344 13.50 18.26 -11.98
CA LEU A 344 14.06 18.15 -10.63
C LEU A 344 15.50 17.59 -10.65
N PHE A 345 15.77 16.59 -11.46
CA PHE A 345 17.01 15.81 -11.49
C PHE A 345 17.49 15.60 -12.93
N PRO A 346 17.94 16.68 -13.62
CA PRO A 346 18.31 16.60 -15.04
C PRO A 346 19.39 15.57 -15.29
N GLY A 347 19.11 14.61 -16.19
CA GLY A 347 20.06 13.57 -16.57
C GLY A 347 20.33 12.50 -15.51
N ALA A 348 19.61 12.48 -14.38
CA ALA A 348 19.78 11.45 -13.35
C ALA A 348 19.41 10.05 -13.85
N GLY A 349 18.36 9.96 -14.66
CA GLY A 349 17.86 8.71 -15.24
C GLY A 349 17.99 8.65 -16.74
N ASP A 350 18.06 7.43 -17.29
CA ASP A 350 18.01 7.21 -18.73
C ASP A 350 16.56 7.19 -19.21
N THR A 351 16.06 8.32 -19.67
CA THR A 351 14.67 8.49 -20.13
C THR A 351 14.35 7.73 -21.40
N GLU A 352 15.36 7.39 -22.23
CA GLU A 352 15.17 6.57 -23.44
C GLU A 352 14.83 5.12 -23.09
N GLN A 353 15.28 4.65 -21.93
CA GLN A 353 14.99 3.33 -21.40
C GLN A 353 13.85 3.33 -20.36
N ALA A 354 13.07 4.40 -20.28
CA ALA A 354 11.96 4.52 -19.33
C ALA A 354 10.86 3.47 -19.59
N GLN A 355 10.55 2.69 -18.58
CA GLN A 355 9.48 1.69 -18.59
C GLN A 355 8.28 2.21 -17.82
N PHE A 356 7.15 2.32 -18.49
CA PHE A 356 5.89 2.75 -17.90
C PHE A 356 5.09 1.57 -17.38
N TRP A 357 4.45 1.78 -16.24
CA TRP A 357 3.59 0.78 -15.63
C TRP A 357 2.37 1.41 -14.97
N THR A 358 1.30 0.63 -14.87
CA THR A 358 0.08 1.01 -14.15
C THR A 358 -0.44 -0.13 -13.29
N GLY A 359 -1.05 0.21 -12.14
CA GLY A 359 -1.67 -0.74 -11.24
C GLY A 359 -2.87 -0.16 -10.51
N LEU A 360 -3.76 -1.05 -10.06
CA LEU A 360 -5.01 -0.69 -9.42
C LEU A 360 -4.86 -0.76 -7.89
N ARG A 361 -4.71 0.40 -7.25
CA ARG A 361 -4.68 0.49 -5.79
C ARG A 361 -6.05 0.14 -5.22
N PRO A 362 -6.16 -0.75 -4.24
CA PRO A 362 -7.43 -1.11 -3.59
C PRO A 362 -7.86 -0.03 -2.60
N ALA A 363 -8.43 1.08 -3.08
CA ALA A 363 -8.73 2.23 -2.25
C ALA A 363 -10.04 2.05 -1.47
N THR A 364 -9.97 2.09 -0.14
CA THR A 364 -11.13 2.27 0.73
C THR A 364 -11.46 3.77 0.86
N PRO A 365 -12.69 4.16 1.18
CA PRO A 365 -13.05 5.57 1.36
C PRO A 365 -12.25 6.27 2.46
N SER A 366 -11.92 5.55 3.53
CA SER A 366 -11.16 6.04 4.70
C SER A 366 -9.65 5.95 4.57
N ASN A 367 -9.12 5.27 3.54
CA ASN A 367 -7.74 4.79 3.40
C ASN A 367 -7.32 3.78 4.50
N VAL A 368 -8.18 3.44 5.45
CA VAL A 368 -7.94 2.39 6.44
C VAL A 368 -8.20 1.02 5.80
N PRO A 369 -7.25 0.07 5.87
CA PRO A 369 -7.44 -1.26 5.28
C PRO A 369 -8.46 -2.11 6.05
N ILE A 370 -8.99 -3.12 5.38
CA ILE A 370 -9.96 -4.06 5.91
C ILE A 370 -9.22 -5.34 6.28
N ILE A 371 -8.98 -5.54 7.57
CA ILE A 371 -8.25 -6.67 8.13
C ILE A 371 -9.10 -7.32 9.22
N GLY A 372 -9.31 -8.63 9.17
CA GLY A 372 -10.02 -9.32 10.23
C GLY A 372 -10.96 -10.40 9.74
N ARG A 373 -12.05 -10.62 10.50
CA ARG A 373 -13.08 -11.65 10.23
C ARG A 373 -14.17 -11.11 9.32
N SER A 374 -14.65 -11.94 8.40
CA SER A 374 -15.89 -11.65 7.68
C SER A 374 -17.10 -12.18 8.45
N LYS A 375 -18.30 -12.01 7.89
CA LYS A 375 -19.53 -12.65 8.39
C LYS A 375 -19.55 -14.17 8.17
N ILE A 376 -18.67 -14.72 7.33
CA ILE A 376 -18.52 -16.16 7.07
C ILE A 376 -17.44 -16.70 8.00
N ALA A 377 -17.74 -17.71 8.76
CA ALA A 377 -16.98 -18.15 9.93
C ALA A 377 -15.49 -18.45 9.67
N ASN A 378 -15.14 -18.94 8.47
CA ASN A 378 -13.77 -19.31 8.11
C ASN A 378 -13.18 -18.46 6.96
N LEU A 379 -13.81 -17.32 6.63
CA LEU A 379 -13.30 -16.37 5.65
C LEU A 379 -12.80 -15.11 6.36
N TYR A 380 -11.53 -14.82 6.13
CA TYR A 380 -10.81 -13.68 6.67
C TYR A 380 -10.43 -12.70 5.57
N LEU A 381 -10.29 -11.43 5.91
CA LEU A 381 -10.05 -10.33 5.00
C LEU A 381 -8.69 -9.71 5.30
N ASN A 382 -7.86 -9.49 4.27
CA ASN A 382 -6.62 -8.72 4.35
C ASN A 382 -6.44 -7.94 3.05
N THR A 383 -7.19 -6.83 2.92
CA THR A 383 -7.34 -6.10 1.66
C THR A 383 -7.65 -4.61 1.88
N GLY A 384 -7.74 -3.81 0.81
CA GLY A 384 -8.16 -2.42 0.93
C GLY A 384 -7.06 -1.45 1.38
N HIS A 385 -5.78 -1.78 1.20
CA HIS A 385 -4.63 -1.02 1.71
C HIS A 385 -4.29 0.25 0.90
N GLY A 386 -5.03 0.55 -0.17
CA GLY A 386 -4.87 1.76 -0.95
C GLY A 386 -3.43 2.00 -1.42
N THR A 387 -2.89 3.17 -1.08
CA THR A 387 -1.51 3.58 -1.40
C THR A 387 -0.46 3.01 -0.45
N LEU A 388 -0.85 2.55 0.74
CA LEU A 388 0.06 2.16 1.81
C LEU A 388 0.23 0.64 1.94
N GLY A 389 -0.12 -0.13 0.90
CA GLY A 389 -0.03 -1.59 0.93
C GLY A 389 1.38 -2.12 1.20
N TRP A 390 2.42 -1.43 0.75
CA TRP A 390 3.81 -1.78 1.07
C TRP A 390 4.12 -1.49 2.54
N THR A 391 3.85 -0.26 2.99
CA THR A 391 4.03 0.16 4.39
C THR A 391 3.33 -0.78 5.38
N HIS A 392 2.11 -1.20 5.09
CA HIS A 392 1.29 -2.00 6.00
C HIS A 392 1.48 -3.53 5.87
N SER A 393 2.25 -4.02 4.89
CA SER A 393 2.22 -5.43 4.48
C SER A 393 2.58 -6.42 5.59
N CYS A 394 3.70 -6.20 6.30
CA CYS A 394 4.16 -7.12 7.33
C CYS A 394 3.27 -7.09 8.58
N GLY A 395 2.84 -5.90 9.02
CA GLY A 395 1.93 -5.74 10.15
C GLY A 395 0.56 -6.37 9.90
N SER A 396 0.00 -6.15 8.70
CA SER A 396 -1.26 -6.77 8.28
C SER A 396 -1.14 -8.29 8.18
N GLY A 397 -0.05 -8.77 7.57
CA GLY A 397 0.22 -10.21 7.42
C GLY A 397 0.35 -10.91 8.78
N LYS A 398 1.08 -10.32 9.73
CA LYS A 398 1.20 -10.87 11.09
C LYS A 398 -0.11 -10.80 11.85
N SER A 399 -0.83 -9.68 11.75
CA SER A 399 -2.13 -9.53 12.43
C SER A 399 -3.16 -10.54 11.93
N ILE A 400 -3.29 -10.73 10.61
CA ILE A 400 -4.25 -11.70 10.08
C ILE A 400 -3.87 -13.13 10.42
N ALA A 401 -2.57 -13.48 10.46
CA ALA A 401 -2.12 -14.79 10.88
C ALA A 401 -2.49 -15.09 12.34
N ARG A 402 -2.36 -14.12 13.24
CA ARG A 402 -2.80 -14.23 14.64
C ARG A 402 -4.31 -14.42 14.74
N ILE A 403 -5.09 -13.61 14.00
CA ILE A 403 -6.57 -13.70 14.00
C ILE A 403 -7.04 -15.08 13.50
N VAL A 404 -6.43 -15.60 12.45
CA VAL A 404 -6.73 -16.95 11.91
C VAL A 404 -6.39 -18.03 12.94
N SER A 405 -5.29 -17.84 13.69
CA SER A 405 -4.86 -18.75 14.76
C SER A 405 -5.67 -18.62 16.07
N GLY A 406 -6.66 -17.72 16.13
CA GLY A 406 -7.43 -17.45 17.33
C GLY A 406 -6.69 -16.64 18.40
N LEU A 407 -5.58 -16.01 18.04
CA LEU A 407 -4.78 -15.16 18.90
C LEU A 407 -5.17 -13.69 18.76
N THR A 408 -4.99 -12.90 19.81
CA THR A 408 -5.18 -11.44 19.77
C THR A 408 -4.06 -10.80 18.96
N PRO A 409 -4.36 -9.88 18.00
CA PRO A 409 -3.34 -9.07 17.34
C PRO A 409 -2.51 -8.25 18.33
N GLU A 410 -1.28 -7.89 17.96
CA GLU A 410 -0.34 -7.18 18.83
C GLU A 410 -0.42 -5.64 18.70
N VAL A 411 -1.21 -5.16 17.75
CA VAL A 411 -1.41 -3.73 17.48
C VAL A 411 -2.84 -3.32 17.78
N ASP A 412 -3.01 -2.14 18.39
CA ASP A 412 -4.34 -1.52 18.58
C ASP A 412 -4.81 -0.92 17.24
N PHE A 413 -5.66 -1.67 16.57
CA PHE A 413 -6.19 -1.33 15.25
C PHE A 413 -7.66 -1.78 15.14
N ALA A 414 -8.45 -1.07 14.32
CA ALA A 414 -9.86 -1.35 14.12
C ALA A 414 -10.09 -2.60 13.23
N PHE A 415 -9.75 -3.78 13.75
CA PHE A 415 -9.94 -5.05 13.03
C PHE A 415 -11.41 -5.37 12.82
N THR A 416 -11.76 -5.72 11.58
CA THR A 416 -13.14 -6.12 11.23
C THR A 416 -13.53 -7.41 11.93
N GLY A 417 -14.74 -7.43 12.51
CA GLY A 417 -15.30 -8.62 13.18
C GLY A 417 -14.62 -9.01 14.50
N LEU A 418 -13.76 -8.14 15.04
CA LEU A 418 -13.26 -8.24 16.40
C LEU A 418 -13.91 -7.12 17.23
N HIS A 419 -14.66 -7.49 18.28
CA HIS A 419 -15.28 -6.49 19.15
C HIS A 419 -14.23 -5.80 20.04
N ALA A 420 -14.32 -4.49 20.20
CA ALA A 420 -13.44 -3.67 21.04
C ALA A 420 -13.36 -4.09 22.52
N ARG A 421 -14.18 -5.04 22.98
CA ARG A 421 -14.16 -5.56 24.35
C ARG A 421 -13.07 -6.60 24.66
N ALA A 422 -12.33 -7.07 23.65
CA ALA A 422 -11.24 -8.06 23.85
C ALA A 422 -9.88 -7.44 24.20
N TRP A 423 -9.77 -6.12 24.25
CA TRP A 423 -8.52 -5.38 24.48
C TRP A 423 -8.23 -5.05 25.96
N ARG A 424 -8.82 -5.77 26.91
CA ARG A 424 -8.31 -5.74 28.28
C ARG A 424 -7.11 -6.68 28.36
N VAL A 425 -5.92 -6.14 28.24
CA VAL A 425 -4.68 -6.81 28.62
C VAL A 425 -4.84 -7.23 30.08
N SER A 426 -4.77 -8.55 30.35
CA SER A 426 -4.63 -9.08 31.68
C SER A 426 -3.34 -8.53 32.31
N GLY A 427 -3.49 -7.63 33.26
CA GLY A 427 -2.47 -7.27 34.23
C GLY A 427 -1.58 -6.07 33.91
N VAL A 428 -2.10 -4.85 34.03
CA VAL A 428 -1.45 -3.75 34.76
C VAL A 428 -2.58 -2.83 35.25
N GLU A 429 -2.88 -2.89 36.54
CA GLU A 429 -3.59 -1.83 37.25
C GLU A 429 -2.63 -0.63 37.36
N LEU A 430 -2.87 0.40 36.58
CA LEU A 430 -2.40 1.74 36.94
C LEU A 430 -3.45 2.36 37.84
N ARG A 431 -3.20 2.34 39.12
CA ARG A 431 -3.91 3.17 40.11
C ARG A 431 -3.60 4.65 39.83
N ALA A 432 -4.63 5.43 40.00
CA ALA A 432 -4.80 6.88 39.91
C ALA A 432 -3.56 7.77 40.00
#